data_368b988bf9c63d99bdce8e6afdab985b
#
_entry.id   368b988bf9c63d99bdce8e6afdab985b
#
_cell.length_a   1.000
_cell.length_b   1.000
_cell.length_c   1.000
_cell.angle_alpha   90.00
_cell.angle_beta   90.00
_cell.angle_gamma   90.00
#
_symmetry.space_group_name_H-M   'P 1'
#
loop_
_entity.id
_entity.type
_entity.pdbx_description
1 polymer ?
#
loop_
_entity_poly.entity_id
_entity_poly.type
_entity_poly.pdbx_seq_one_letter_code
_entity_poly.pdbx_strand_id
1 'polypeptide(L)'
;DELYPNGLHRDRILPAIELLKSQLEVVNVDSGTDYRRRTLELANLYLTPLNEETDREMNEVFDKLAESADEDPKLNIEHRVLQARRKAGGVVWFDFHTLCGGPRSQNDYLELANQFHTVMLSDVPHMPVRLASEARRFTWLVDVLYDRRVKLVMSAAVPPEELYTEGPMSHEFPR
;
A
#
# COMPACT_ATOMS: atom_id res chain seq x y z
N ASP A 1 -5.20 29.72 -10.91
CA ASP A 1 -6.04 29.93 -9.72
C ASP A 1 -6.12 28.74 -8.77
N GLU A 2 -5.38 27.69 -9.06
CA GLU A 2 -5.35 26.46 -8.23
C GLU A 2 -4.35 26.49 -7.10
N LEU A 3 -3.54 27.54 -6.99
CA LEU A 3 -2.58 27.68 -5.91
C LEU A 3 -3.32 27.99 -4.59
N TYR A 4 -3.35 27.01 -3.68
CA TYR A 4 -3.94 27.11 -2.37
C TYR A 4 -5.47 27.50 -2.38
N PRO A 5 -6.34 26.81 -3.15
CA PRO A 5 -7.71 27.25 -3.40
C PRO A 5 -8.57 27.31 -2.14
N ASN A 6 -8.32 26.44 -1.15
CA ASN A 6 -9.09 26.35 0.11
C ASN A 6 -8.22 26.68 1.35
N GLY A 7 -7.14 27.43 1.17
CA GLY A 7 -6.21 27.73 2.25
C GLY A 7 -6.73 28.75 3.25
N LEU A 8 -6.33 28.60 4.51
CA LEU A 8 -6.60 29.55 5.57
C LEU A 8 -5.89 30.90 5.25
N HIS A 9 -6.63 32.04 5.32
CA HIS A 9 -6.12 33.35 4.97
C HIS A 9 -5.61 33.49 3.52
N ARG A 10 -6.30 32.89 2.56
CA ARG A 10 -5.98 32.97 1.12
C ARG A 10 -5.86 34.42 0.62
N ASP A 11 -6.65 35.34 1.18
CA ASP A 11 -6.61 36.78 0.91
C ASP A 11 -5.21 37.38 1.03
N ARG A 12 -4.40 36.90 1.98
CA ARG A 12 -3.01 37.37 2.20
C ARG A 12 -2.02 36.84 1.17
N ILE A 13 -2.37 35.76 0.47
CA ILE A 13 -1.51 35.11 -0.53
C ILE A 13 -1.85 35.59 -1.94
N LEU A 14 -3.06 36.12 -2.16
CA LEU A 14 -3.48 36.60 -3.47
C LEU A 14 -2.50 37.60 -4.12
N PRO A 15 -1.96 38.62 -3.42
CA PRO A 15 -0.99 39.54 -4.03
C PRO A 15 0.29 38.83 -4.51
N ALA A 16 0.73 37.82 -3.78
CA ALA A 16 1.90 37.03 -4.17
C ALA A 16 1.61 36.15 -5.39
N ILE A 17 0.39 35.59 -5.49
CA ILE A 17 -0.05 34.83 -6.66
C ILE A 17 -0.10 35.74 -7.90
N GLU A 18 -0.63 36.94 -7.77
CA GLU A 18 -0.67 37.92 -8.88
C GLU A 18 0.73 38.36 -9.31
N LEU A 19 1.64 38.58 -8.37
CA LEU A 19 3.02 38.90 -8.67
C LEU A 19 3.70 37.75 -9.43
N LEU A 20 3.53 36.51 -8.98
CA LEU A 20 4.07 35.32 -9.67
C LEU A 20 3.52 35.22 -11.09
N LYS A 21 2.21 35.40 -11.30
CA LYS A 21 1.58 35.38 -12.62
C LYS A 21 2.09 36.51 -13.54
N SER A 22 2.43 37.65 -12.99
CA SER A 22 2.93 38.79 -13.76
C SER A 22 4.41 38.67 -14.15
N GLN A 23 5.20 37.92 -13.40
CA GLN A 23 6.65 37.82 -13.57
C GLN A 23 7.11 36.48 -14.15
N LEU A 24 6.27 35.46 -14.08
CA LEU A 24 6.61 34.09 -14.49
C LEU A 24 5.61 33.58 -15.54
N GLU A 25 6.13 32.83 -16.49
CA GLU A 25 5.30 32.03 -17.40
C GLU A 25 4.80 30.77 -16.67
N VAL A 26 3.48 30.60 -16.61
CA VAL A 26 2.87 29.41 -16.01
C VAL A 26 2.85 28.29 -17.05
N VAL A 27 3.78 27.36 -16.94
CA VAL A 27 3.81 26.18 -17.78
C VAL A 27 2.97 25.07 -17.12
N ASN A 28 1.92 24.65 -17.82
CA ASN A 28 1.15 23.48 -17.39
C ASN A 28 1.91 22.22 -17.79
N VAL A 29 2.44 21.50 -16.79
CA VAL A 29 3.16 20.22 -16.99
C VAL A 29 2.21 19.02 -16.94
N ASP A 30 0.91 19.25 -16.76
CA ASP A 30 -0.08 18.20 -16.79
C ASP A 30 -0.33 17.76 -18.24
N SER A 31 0.17 16.57 -18.58
CA SER A 31 -0.05 15.95 -19.89
C SER A 31 -1.45 15.31 -20.02
N GLY A 32 -2.32 15.45 -19.00
CA GLY A 32 -3.63 14.80 -18.96
C GLY A 32 -3.57 13.29 -18.76
N THR A 33 -2.36 12.73 -18.63
CA THR A 33 -2.16 11.31 -18.40
C THR A 33 -1.60 11.11 -16.99
N ASP A 34 -2.42 10.60 -16.09
CA ASP A 34 -1.97 10.22 -14.76
C ASP A 34 -1.06 8.97 -14.88
N TYR A 35 0.24 9.20 -14.94
CA TYR A 35 1.23 8.13 -14.99
C TYR A 35 1.18 7.22 -13.76
N ARG A 36 0.70 7.72 -12.61
CA ARG A 36 0.48 6.91 -11.42
C ARG A 36 -0.65 5.92 -11.64
N ARG A 37 -1.74 6.40 -12.23
CA ARG A 37 -2.90 5.57 -12.60
C ARG A 37 -2.51 4.52 -13.64
N ARG A 38 -1.72 4.89 -14.65
CA ARG A 38 -1.23 3.97 -15.67
C ARG A 38 -0.28 2.91 -15.11
N THR A 39 0.55 3.25 -14.13
CA THR A 39 1.41 2.29 -13.42
C THR A 39 0.58 1.39 -12.49
N LEU A 40 -0.50 1.91 -11.91
CA LEU A 40 -1.48 1.15 -11.12
C LEU A 40 -2.35 0.23 -11.98
N GLU A 41 -2.69 0.65 -13.20
CA GLU A 41 -3.47 -0.16 -14.16
C GLU A 41 -2.64 -1.28 -14.80
N LEU A 42 -1.31 -1.12 -14.88
CA LEU A 42 -0.38 -2.15 -15.39
C LEU A 42 0.01 -3.21 -14.35
N ALA A 43 -0.23 -2.96 -13.07
CA ALA A 43 -0.13 -3.93 -12.01
C ALA A 43 -1.50 -4.02 -11.35
N ASN A 44 -2.20 -5.14 -11.50
CA ASN A 44 -3.31 -5.49 -10.63
C ASN A 44 -2.75 -5.56 -9.20
N LEU A 45 -2.71 -4.43 -8.50
CA LEU A 45 -2.15 -4.34 -7.15
C LEU A 45 -3.14 -4.83 -6.09
N TYR A 46 -4.42 -4.96 -6.48
CA TYR A 46 -5.50 -5.43 -5.62
C TYR A 46 -6.37 -6.42 -6.38
N LEU A 47 -6.38 -7.66 -5.94
CA LEU A 47 -7.09 -8.78 -6.55
C LEU A 47 -8.24 -9.22 -5.64
N THR A 48 -9.43 -9.35 -6.19
CA THR A 48 -10.64 -9.82 -5.47
C THR A 48 -11.61 -10.45 -6.46
N PRO A 49 -12.43 -11.42 -6.04
CA PRO A 49 -12.47 -12.11 -4.75
C PRO A 49 -11.34 -13.13 -4.59
N LEU A 50 -11.22 -13.73 -3.39
CA LEU A 50 -10.28 -14.84 -3.15
C LEU A 50 -10.79 -16.10 -3.85
N ASN A 51 -10.04 -16.61 -4.81
CA ASN A 51 -10.30 -17.84 -5.54
C ASN A 51 -9.00 -18.37 -6.20
N GLU A 52 -9.07 -19.52 -6.85
CA GLU A 52 -7.92 -20.14 -7.52
C GLU A 52 -7.32 -19.28 -8.67
N GLU A 53 -8.13 -18.47 -9.33
CA GLU A 53 -7.70 -17.57 -10.39
C GLU A 53 -6.85 -16.43 -9.80
N THR A 54 -7.33 -15.82 -8.72
CA THR A 54 -6.61 -14.80 -7.96
C THR A 54 -5.28 -15.35 -7.43
N ASP A 55 -5.24 -16.58 -6.93
CA ASP A 55 -3.99 -17.22 -6.49
C ASP A 55 -3.01 -17.43 -7.65
N ARG A 56 -3.48 -17.80 -8.83
CA ARG A 56 -2.63 -17.89 -10.02
C ARG A 56 -2.08 -16.54 -10.45
N GLU A 57 -2.94 -15.52 -10.49
CA GLU A 57 -2.49 -14.14 -10.79
C GLU A 57 -1.44 -13.63 -9.80
N MET A 58 -1.63 -13.88 -8.50
CA MET A 58 -0.63 -13.52 -7.49
C MET A 58 0.72 -14.19 -7.76
N ASN A 59 0.74 -15.48 -8.13
CA ASN A 59 1.97 -16.17 -8.50
C ASN A 59 2.62 -15.57 -9.76
N GLU A 60 1.85 -15.27 -10.81
CA GLU A 60 2.35 -14.64 -12.02
C GLU A 60 2.93 -13.24 -11.75
N VAL A 61 2.27 -12.47 -10.90
CA VAL A 61 2.75 -11.15 -10.46
C VAL A 61 4.04 -11.29 -9.68
N PHE A 62 4.13 -12.26 -8.77
CA PHE A 62 5.36 -12.53 -8.03
C PHE A 62 6.51 -12.85 -8.98
N ASP A 63 6.33 -13.78 -9.90
CA ASP A 63 7.38 -14.20 -10.86
C ASP A 63 7.86 -13.04 -11.74
N LYS A 64 6.93 -12.16 -12.16
CA LYS A 64 7.26 -10.95 -12.94
C LYS A 64 8.03 -9.90 -12.14
N LEU A 65 7.73 -9.75 -10.84
CA LEU A 65 8.34 -8.73 -9.98
C LEU A 65 9.69 -9.18 -9.40
N ALA A 66 9.81 -10.48 -9.10
CA ALA A 66 11.00 -11.03 -8.46
C ALA A 66 12.19 -11.13 -9.44
N GLU A 67 11.94 -11.44 -10.71
CA GLU A 67 12.95 -11.58 -11.78
C GLU A 67 14.12 -12.52 -11.42
N SER A 68 13.95 -13.35 -10.41
CA SER A 68 15.00 -14.25 -9.88
C SER A 68 14.38 -15.53 -9.29
N ALA A 69 15.24 -16.53 -9.05
CA ALA A 69 14.81 -17.76 -8.38
C ALA A 69 14.42 -17.52 -6.93
N ASP A 70 13.49 -18.33 -6.42
CA ASP A 70 13.05 -18.25 -5.02
C ASP A 70 14.22 -18.49 -4.05
N GLU A 71 14.24 -17.71 -2.99
CA GLU A 71 15.19 -17.77 -1.88
C GLU A 71 14.56 -18.48 -0.67
N ASP A 72 15.36 -18.74 0.38
CA ASP A 72 14.81 -19.24 1.66
C ASP A 72 13.73 -18.27 2.17
N PRO A 73 12.48 -18.70 2.29
CA PRO A 73 11.37 -17.85 2.70
C PRO A 73 11.36 -17.50 4.18
N LYS A 74 12.34 -17.97 4.97
CA LYS A 74 12.48 -17.57 6.37
C LYS A 74 13.12 -16.21 6.49
N LEU A 75 12.52 -15.34 7.30
CA LEU A 75 13.02 -14.01 7.63
C LEU A 75 13.13 -13.86 9.13
N ASN A 76 14.16 -13.15 9.57
CA ASN A 76 14.27 -12.70 10.95
C ASN A 76 13.87 -11.22 11.01
N ILE A 77 12.74 -10.92 11.61
CA ILE A 77 12.21 -9.58 11.79
C ILE A 77 12.02 -9.32 13.28
N GLU A 78 12.63 -8.26 13.81
CA GLU A 78 12.59 -7.91 15.25
C GLU A 78 12.83 -9.14 16.14
N HIS A 79 13.93 -9.87 15.85
CA HIS A 79 14.35 -11.08 16.56
C HIS A 79 13.34 -12.26 16.54
N ARG A 80 12.40 -12.24 15.59
CA ARG A 80 11.39 -13.30 15.39
C ARG A 80 11.49 -13.87 14.00
N VAL A 81 11.38 -15.18 13.88
CA VAL A 81 11.35 -15.83 12.57
C VAL A 81 9.94 -15.74 12.00
N LEU A 82 9.83 -15.12 10.83
CA LEU A 82 8.63 -15.11 10.01
C LEU A 82 8.82 -16.05 8.83
N GLN A 83 7.77 -16.80 8.52
CA GLN A 83 7.73 -17.64 7.34
C GLN A 83 6.93 -16.94 6.24
N ALA A 84 7.61 -16.50 5.18
CA ALA A 84 6.95 -16.02 3.98
C ALA A 84 6.39 -17.20 3.15
N ARG A 85 5.46 -16.94 2.28
CA ARG A 85 5.04 -17.89 1.24
C ARG A 85 6.15 -18.05 0.19
N ARG A 86 6.68 -16.92 -0.29
CA ARG A 86 7.79 -16.85 -1.25
C ARG A 86 8.65 -15.61 -0.98
N LYS A 87 9.91 -15.67 -1.37
CA LYS A 87 10.84 -14.55 -1.31
C LYS A 87 11.83 -14.68 -2.48
N ALA A 88 12.02 -13.61 -3.23
CA ALA A 88 13.02 -13.54 -4.30
C ALA A 88 13.25 -12.09 -4.77
N GLY A 89 14.46 -11.74 -5.13
CA GLY A 89 14.78 -10.49 -5.83
C GLY A 89 14.32 -9.21 -5.14
N GLY A 90 14.25 -9.16 -3.81
CA GLY A 90 13.73 -8.00 -3.08
C GLY A 90 12.20 -7.92 -3.03
N VAL A 91 11.50 -8.97 -3.46
CA VAL A 91 10.06 -9.19 -3.31
C VAL A 91 9.83 -10.22 -2.23
N VAL A 92 8.86 -9.99 -1.35
CA VAL A 92 8.44 -10.94 -0.32
C VAL A 92 6.93 -11.08 -0.31
N TRP A 93 6.45 -12.30 -0.14
CA TRP A 93 5.03 -12.63 -0.13
C TRP A 93 4.62 -13.33 1.15
N PHE A 94 3.67 -12.73 1.86
CA PHE A 94 3.08 -13.29 3.07
C PHE A 94 1.57 -13.49 2.91
N ASP A 95 1.01 -14.38 3.72
CA ASP A 95 -0.43 -14.35 4.00
C ASP A 95 -0.78 -13.32 5.09
N PHE A 96 -2.02 -12.88 5.09
CA PHE A 96 -2.51 -11.88 6.05
C PHE A 96 -2.32 -12.32 7.50
N HIS A 97 -2.54 -13.59 7.81
CA HIS A 97 -2.43 -14.09 9.18
C HIS A 97 -0.99 -13.96 9.71
N THR A 98 0.00 -14.23 8.89
CA THR A 98 1.41 -14.11 9.26
C THR A 98 1.79 -12.68 9.61
N LEU A 99 1.36 -11.68 8.83
CA LEU A 99 1.71 -10.28 9.08
C LEU A 99 0.76 -9.57 10.06
N CYS A 100 -0.52 -9.86 10.02
CA CYS A 100 -1.53 -9.12 10.79
C CYS A 100 -2.23 -9.95 11.87
N GLY A 101 -2.20 -11.28 11.83
CA GLY A 101 -2.89 -12.14 12.77
C GLY A 101 -2.23 -12.27 14.14
N GLY A 102 -0.91 -12.10 14.23
CA GLY A 102 -0.13 -12.22 15.48
C GLY A 102 0.28 -10.87 16.07
N PRO A 103 0.97 -10.87 17.21
CA PRO A 103 1.47 -9.66 17.84
C PRO A 103 2.59 -9.04 16.97
N ARG A 104 2.27 -7.98 16.25
CA ARG A 104 3.18 -7.17 15.44
C ARG A 104 3.13 -5.72 15.88
N SER A 105 4.24 -5.03 15.72
CA SER A 105 4.40 -3.59 15.96
C SER A 105 4.75 -2.87 14.66
N GLN A 106 4.72 -1.55 14.69
CA GLN A 106 5.19 -0.76 13.55
C GLN A 106 6.66 -1.00 13.22
N ASN A 107 7.50 -1.35 14.21
CA ASN A 107 8.92 -1.66 13.99
C ASN A 107 9.10 -2.90 13.12
N ASP A 108 8.25 -3.93 13.30
CA ASP A 108 8.26 -5.12 12.42
C ASP A 108 8.07 -4.71 10.95
N TYR A 109 7.14 -3.81 10.68
CA TYR A 109 6.84 -3.34 9.32
C TYR A 109 7.90 -2.39 8.78
N LEU A 110 8.51 -1.57 9.65
CA LEU A 110 9.65 -0.72 9.26
C LEU A 110 10.86 -1.56 8.86
N GLU A 111 11.16 -2.61 9.62
CA GLU A 111 12.25 -3.52 9.28
C GLU A 111 11.96 -4.25 7.95
N LEU A 112 10.72 -4.72 7.75
CA LEU A 112 10.30 -5.34 6.50
C LEU A 112 10.45 -4.36 5.32
N ALA A 113 10.00 -3.11 5.48
CA ALA A 113 10.07 -2.08 4.45
C ALA A 113 11.51 -1.65 4.11
N ASN A 114 12.46 -1.85 5.02
CA ASN A 114 13.87 -1.59 4.77
C ASN A 114 14.55 -2.72 3.97
N GLN A 115 14.01 -3.93 4.01
CA GLN A 115 14.61 -5.11 3.36
C GLN A 115 14.05 -5.35 1.95
N PHE A 116 12.80 -4.94 1.68
CA PHE A 116 12.09 -5.26 0.45
C PHE A 116 11.53 -4.02 -0.24
N HIS A 117 11.61 -3.98 -1.56
CA HIS A 117 10.99 -2.93 -2.36
C HIS A 117 9.53 -3.26 -2.73
N THR A 118 9.12 -4.52 -2.58
CA THR A 118 7.75 -4.97 -2.84
C THR A 118 7.33 -6.00 -1.79
N VAL A 119 6.18 -5.78 -1.20
CA VAL A 119 5.50 -6.71 -0.30
C VAL A 119 4.23 -7.21 -0.97
N MET A 120 4.06 -8.51 -1.04
CA MET A 120 2.81 -9.14 -1.48
C MET A 120 2.09 -9.72 -0.27
N LEU A 121 0.78 -9.49 -0.20
CA LEU A 121 -0.08 -9.90 0.89
C LEU A 121 -1.31 -10.62 0.36
N SER A 122 -1.45 -11.90 0.66
CA SER A 122 -2.62 -12.68 0.25
C SER A 122 -3.58 -12.95 1.40
N ASP A 123 -4.78 -13.38 1.02
CA ASP A 123 -5.81 -13.86 1.92
C ASP A 123 -6.27 -12.79 2.93
N VAL A 124 -6.32 -11.52 2.51
CA VAL A 124 -6.88 -10.44 3.35
C VAL A 124 -8.38 -10.66 3.49
N PRO A 125 -8.89 -10.97 4.70
CA PRO A 125 -10.30 -11.26 4.90
C PRO A 125 -11.13 -9.98 4.97
N HIS A 126 -12.44 -10.08 4.77
CA HIS A 126 -13.35 -9.11 5.36
C HIS A 126 -13.17 -9.12 6.89
N MET A 127 -12.95 -7.97 7.49
CA MET A 127 -12.62 -7.81 8.90
C MET A 127 -13.86 -7.30 9.68
N PRO A 128 -14.61 -8.15 10.35
CA PRO A 128 -15.63 -7.69 11.30
C PRO A 128 -15.01 -7.08 12.56
N VAL A 129 -15.78 -6.41 13.39
CA VAL A 129 -15.31 -5.71 14.62
C VAL A 129 -14.43 -6.59 15.53
N ARG A 130 -14.68 -7.90 15.57
CA ARG A 130 -13.84 -8.84 16.35
C ARG A 130 -12.37 -8.92 15.86
N LEU A 131 -12.11 -8.52 14.63
CA LEU A 131 -10.76 -8.42 14.03
C LEU A 131 -10.19 -7.00 14.09
N ALA A 132 -10.68 -6.14 14.99
CA ALA A 132 -10.21 -4.76 15.11
C ALA A 132 -8.71 -4.64 15.40
N SER A 133 -8.11 -5.61 16.08
CA SER A 133 -6.65 -5.65 16.31
C SER A 133 -5.88 -5.96 15.05
N GLU A 134 -6.38 -6.87 14.23
CA GLU A 134 -5.84 -7.22 12.92
C GLU A 134 -5.99 -6.05 11.94
N ALA A 135 -7.15 -5.41 11.92
CA ALA A 135 -7.42 -4.23 11.12
C ALA A 135 -6.45 -3.09 11.46
N ARG A 136 -6.20 -2.83 12.76
CA ARG A 136 -5.20 -1.84 13.19
C ARG A 136 -3.79 -2.18 12.68
N ARG A 137 -3.38 -3.45 12.80
CA ARG A 137 -2.05 -3.86 12.31
C ARG A 137 -1.95 -3.77 10.79
N PHE A 138 -3.03 -4.07 10.09
CA PHE A 138 -3.11 -3.88 8.64
C PHE A 138 -2.96 -2.40 8.26
N THR A 139 -3.64 -1.48 8.95
CA THR A 139 -3.47 -0.03 8.75
C THR A 139 -2.00 0.38 8.96
N TRP A 140 -1.37 -0.05 10.06
CA TRP A 140 0.05 0.25 10.30
C TRP A 140 0.98 -0.30 9.22
N LEU A 141 0.70 -1.51 8.71
CA LEU A 141 1.45 -2.07 7.59
C LEU A 141 1.34 -1.18 6.36
N VAL A 142 0.11 -0.83 5.96
CA VAL A 142 -0.15 0.01 4.77
C VAL A 142 0.52 1.38 4.92
N ASP A 143 0.37 2.04 6.08
CA ASP A 143 0.98 3.34 6.35
C ASP A 143 2.50 3.30 6.23
N VAL A 144 3.15 2.30 6.85
CA VAL A 144 4.61 2.14 6.78
C VAL A 144 5.08 1.88 5.35
N LEU A 145 4.41 0.99 4.61
CA LEU A 145 4.78 0.70 3.22
C LEU A 145 4.60 1.95 2.33
N TYR A 146 3.52 2.70 2.53
CA TYR A 146 3.27 3.96 1.84
C TYR A 146 4.37 4.98 2.11
N ASP A 147 4.69 5.25 3.38
CA ASP A 147 5.72 6.21 3.78
C ASP A 147 7.12 5.85 3.26
N ARG A 148 7.41 4.55 3.20
CA ARG A 148 8.68 4.02 2.70
C ARG A 148 8.69 3.78 1.19
N ARG A 149 7.59 4.07 0.48
CA ARG A 149 7.44 3.86 -0.96
C ARG A 149 7.68 2.42 -1.40
N VAL A 150 7.34 1.48 -0.55
CA VAL A 150 7.36 0.05 -0.85
C VAL A 150 6.06 -0.30 -1.57
N LYS A 151 6.15 -1.05 -2.66
CA LYS A 151 4.94 -1.50 -3.38
C LYS A 151 4.20 -2.54 -2.55
N LEU A 152 2.88 -2.41 -2.50
CA LEU A 152 2.00 -3.41 -1.92
C LEU A 152 1.12 -4.01 -3.02
N VAL A 153 1.19 -5.33 -3.17
CA VAL A 153 0.29 -6.12 -4.00
C VAL A 153 -0.52 -7.02 -3.10
N MET A 154 -1.83 -7.04 -3.23
CA MET A 154 -2.63 -7.86 -2.32
C MET A 154 -3.79 -8.58 -3.00
N SER A 155 -4.19 -9.70 -2.40
CA SER A 155 -5.45 -10.36 -2.67
C SER A 155 -6.37 -10.31 -1.45
N ALA A 156 -7.65 -10.04 -1.66
CA ALA A 156 -8.63 -9.83 -0.60
C ALA A 156 -9.99 -10.45 -0.91
N ALA A 157 -10.73 -10.76 0.14
CA ALA A 157 -12.06 -11.35 0.03
C ALA A 157 -13.10 -10.40 -0.58
N VAL A 158 -12.93 -9.10 -0.38
CA VAL A 158 -13.87 -8.04 -0.77
C VAL A 158 -13.12 -6.81 -1.29
N PRO A 159 -13.79 -5.88 -1.98
CA PRO A 159 -13.18 -4.59 -2.39
C PRO A 159 -12.64 -3.79 -1.20
N PRO A 160 -11.69 -2.85 -1.41
CA PRO A 160 -11.04 -2.10 -0.34
C PRO A 160 -12.01 -1.39 0.61
N GLU A 161 -13.06 -0.80 0.07
CA GLU A 161 -14.10 -0.08 0.82
C GLU A 161 -14.94 -0.98 1.74
N GLU A 162 -14.93 -2.28 1.49
CA GLU A 162 -15.68 -3.27 2.27
C GLU A 162 -14.80 -4.04 3.26
N LEU A 163 -13.49 -3.84 3.27
CA LEU A 163 -12.56 -4.61 4.11
C LEU A 163 -12.85 -4.47 5.61
N TYR A 164 -13.13 -3.25 6.08
CA TYR A 164 -13.41 -2.96 7.47
C TYR A 164 -14.37 -1.76 7.58
N THR A 165 -15.66 -2.04 7.67
CA THR A 165 -16.71 -1.03 7.61
C THR A 165 -17.23 -0.61 8.97
N GLU A 166 -17.01 -1.43 10.02
CA GLU A 166 -17.53 -1.22 11.36
C GLU A 166 -16.43 -1.39 12.42
N GLY A 167 -16.46 -0.54 13.46
CA GLY A 167 -15.56 -0.63 14.59
C GLY A 167 -14.56 0.52 14.71
N PRO A 168 -13.63 0.46 15.68
CA PRO A 168 -12.64 1.50 15.90
C PRO A 168 -11.79 1.70 14.65
N MET A 169 -11.58 2.96 14.22
CA MET A 169 -10.76 3.35 13.06
C MET A 169 -11.32 2.93 11.68
N SER A 170 -12.59 2.47 11.59
CA SER A 170 -13.18 2.10 10.28
C SER A 170 -13.19 3.25 9.28
N HIS A 171 -13.20 4.51 9.74
CA HIS A 171 -13.14 5.71 8.90
C HIS A 171 -11.75 5.96 8.26
N GLU A 172 -10.72 5.24 8.66
CA GLU A 172 -9.37 5.34 8.11
C GLU A 172 -9.18 4.42 6.89
N PHE A 173 -10.00 3.38 6.75
CA PHE A 173 -9.87 2.39 5.68
C PHE A 173 -10.18 2.89 4.26
N PRO A 174 -11.11 3.82 4.03
CA PRO A 174 -11.39 4.33 2.70
C PRO A 174 -10.36 5.33 2.14
N ARG A 175 -9.29 5.61 2.88
CA ARG A 175 -8.23 6.55 2.48
C ARG A 175 -7.05 5.83 1.85
#